data_23c9b3ec462936fdf4ac0bd6cc319bd9
#
_entry.id   23c9b3ec462936fdf4ac0bd6cc319bd9
#
_cell.length_a   1.000
_cell.length_b   1.000
_cell.length_c   1.000
_cell.angle_alpha   90.00
_cell.angle_beta   90.00
_cell.angle_gamma   90.00
#
_symmetry.space_group_name_H-M   'P 1'
#
loop_
_entity.id
_entity.type
_entity.pdbx_description
1 polymer ?
#
loop_
_entity_poly.entity_id
_entity_poly.type
_entity_poly.pdbx_seq_one_letter_code
_entity_poly.pdbx_strand_id
1 'polypeptide(L)'
;MCTGLRFTDDQGNLYFGRNLDVGQDYGEGVIITPRNYPLPYKFLDNTTTKKAVIGMGIVVDGYPSYFDCYNEDGLGIAGLNFPHFAKFSDGPIDGKINLASYEIMLWVTQNFTHVSEVKEALKNVNLVNEAINTSFAVAPLHWIISDSDEAIIVEVSKQYGMKVFDDKVGVLTNSPDFNWQLTNLGNYTGLSPHLSLIHI
;
A
#
# COMPACT_ATOMS: atom_id res chain seq x y z
N MET A 1 -14.64 -0.42 6.25
CA MET A 1 -13.42 -1.27 6.43
C MET A 1 -12.88 -1.66 5.07
N CYS A 2 -11.55 -1.62 4.92
CA CYS A 2 -10.89 -1.99 3.66
C CYS A 2 -10.31 -3.39 3.76
N THR A 3 -10.15 -4.06 2.60
CA THR A 3 -9.46 -5.34 2.49
C THR A 3 -8.69 -5.36 1.19
N GLY A 4 -7.38 -5.57 1.25
CA GLY A 4 -6.53 -5.87 0.11
C GLY A 4 -6.45 -7.38 -0.08
N LEU A 5 -6.48 -7.84 -1.32
CA LEU A 5 -6.51 -9.26 -1.68
C LEU A 5 -5.52 -9.54 -2.82
N ARG A 6 -4.79 -10.63 -2.68
CA ARG A 6 -4.01 -11.26 -3.74
C ARG A 6 -4.38 -12.75 -3.78
N PHE A 7 -4.81 -13.23 -4.92
CA PHE A 7 -5.12 -14.64 -5.11
C PHE A 7 -4.87 -15.08 -6.54
N THR A 8 -4.75 -16.37 -6.74
CA THR A 8 -4.58 -16.98 -8.05
C THR A 8 -5.79 -17.90 -8.31
N ASP A 9 -6.36 -17.82 -9.50
CA ASP A 9 -7.45 -18.71 -9.90
C ASP A 9 -6.94 -20.12 -10.28
N ASP A 10 -7.86 -21.02 -10.56
CA ASP A 10 -7.56 -22.41 -10.97
C ASP A 10 -6.79 -22.52 -12.30
N GLN A 11 -6.74 -21.43 -13.07
CA GLN A 11 -6.01 -21.34 -14.34
C GLN A 11 -4.61 -20.74 -14.17
N GLY A 12 -4.26 -20.32 -12.94
CA GLY A 12 -2.99 -19.67 -12.62
C GLY A 12 -2.96 -18.17 -12.88
N ASN A 13 -4.11 -17.53 -13.17
CA ASN A 13 -4.15 -16.08 -13.30
C ASN A 13 -4.10 -15.43 -11.93
N LEU A 14 -3.24 -14.43 -11.79
CA LEU A 14 -3.12 -13.63 -10.58
C LEU A 14 -4.11 -12.47 -10.59
N TYR A 15 -4.75 -12.28 -9.46
CA TYR A 15 -5.60 -11.11 -9.17
C TYR A 15 -5.08 -10.41 -7.93
N PHE A 16 -4.97 -9.09 -8.03
CA PHE A 16 -4.66 -8.22 -6.91
C PHE A 16 -5.62 -7.03 -6.93
N GLY A 17 -6.15 -6.65 -5.79
CA GLY A 17 -7.06 -5.52 -5.67
C GLY A 17 -7.46 -5.26 -4.25
N ARG A 18 -8.33 -4.26 -4.08
CA ARG A 18 -8.88 -3.92 -2.77
C ARG A 18 -10.30 -3.42 -2.88
N ASN A 19 -11.08 -3.52 -1.81
CA ASN A 19 -12.27 -2.72 -1.62
C ASN A 19 -11.92 -1.47 -0.80
N LEU A 20 -12.42 -0.31 -1.24
CA LEU A 20 -12.35 0.94 -0.51
C LEU A 20 -13.70 1.16 0.19
N ASP A 21 -13.70 1.14 1.52
CA ASP A 21 -14.90 1.41 2.33
C ASP A 21 -14.58 2.56 3.28
N VAL A 22 -14.88 3.75 2.82
CA VAL A 22 -14.68 5.02 3.52
C VAL A 22 -16.02 5.72 3.72
N GLY A 23 -16.15 6.41 4.86
CA GLY A 23 -17.39 7.13 5.20
C GLY A 23 -17.50 8.52 4.58
N GLN A 24 -16.59 8.91 3.71
CA GLN A 24 -16.54 10.23 3.10
C GLN A 24 -16.19 10.09 1.61
N ASP A 25 -16.88 10.84 0.78
CA ASP A 25 -16.57 11.00 -0.64
C ASP A 25 -15.44 12.02 -0.78
N TYR A 26 -14.32 11.60 -1.36
CA TYR A 26 -13.17 12.46 -1.68
C TYR A 26 -13.17 12.93 -3.14
N GLY A 27 -14.17 12.53 -3.93
CA GLY A 27 -14.18 12.70 -5.37
C GLY A 27 -13.20 11.78 -6.07
N GLU A 28 -12.98 10.61 -5.48
CA GLU A 28 -12.06 9.60 -6.01
C GLU A 28 -12.53 9.04 -7.35
N GLY A 29 -11.56 8.73 -8.20
CA GLY A 29 -11.80 8.17 -9.51
C GLY A 29 -10.60 7.39 -10.01
N VAL A 30 -10.78 6.75 -11.17
CA VAL A 30 -9.67 6.10 -11.86
C VAL A 30 -8.73 7.15 -12.43
N ILE A 31 -7.47 7.09 -12.06
CA ILE A 31 -6.42 7.98 -12.51
C ILE A 31 -5.41 7.18 -13.35
N ILE A 32 -5.02 7.74 -14.48
CA ILE A 32 -3.90 7.25 -15.28
C ILE A 32 -2.81 8.31 -15.25
N THR A 33 -1.65 7.96 -14.68
CA THR A 33 -0.46 8.81 -14.73
C THR A 33 0.45 8.29 -15.85
N PRO A 34 0.64 9.04 -16.93
CA PRO A 34 1.47 8.60 -18.05
C PRO A 34 2.97 8.67 -17.69
N ARG A 35 3.82 8.05 -18.50
CA ARG A 35 5.27 8.28 -18.45
C ARG A 35 5.59 9.76 -18.69
N ASN A 36 6.69 10.24 -18.12
CA ASN A 36 7.17 11.63 -18.21
C ASN A 36 6.23 12.68 -17.57
N TYR A 37 5.31 12.25 -16.71
CA TYR A 37 4.51 13.16 -15.90
C TYR A 37 5.38 13.76 -14.78
N PRO A 38 5.29 15.08 -14.50
CA PRO A 38 6.04 15.70 -13.41
C PRO A 38 5.71 15.06 -12.07
N LEU A 39 6.74 14.64 -11.35
CA LEU A 39 6.59 13.99 -10.03
C LEU A 39 7.44 14.76 -9.01
N PRO A 40 6.84 15.72 -8.30
CA PRO A 40 7.50 16.40 -7.20
C PRO A 40 7.51 15.53 -5.96
N TYR A 41 8.65 15.48 -5.28
CA TYR A 41 8.80 14.87 -3.95
C TYR A 41 9.08 15.93 -2.90
N LYS A 42 8.67 15.68 -1.67
CA LYS A 42 8.93 16.60 -0.54
C LYS A 42 10.39 16.59 -0.09
N PHE A 43 11.03 15.42 -0.15
CA PHE A 43 12.37 15.19 0.41
C PHE A 43 13.37 14.64 -0.60
N LEU A 44 12.96 14.38 -1.83
CA LEU A 44 13.81 13.94 -2.93
C LEU A 44 13.81 14.99 -4.04
N ASP A 45 14.76 14.86 -4.96
CA ASP A 45 14.76 15.68 -6.16
C ASP A 45 13.51 15.42 -7.01
N ASN A 46 12.94 16.49 -7.55
CA ASN A 46 11.84 16.41 -8.48
C ASN A 46 12.25 15.61 -9.72
N THR A 47 11.38 14.77 -10.20
CA THR A 47 11.61 13.91 -11.36
C THR A 47 10.37 13.84 -12.24
N THR A 48 10.40 12.97 -13.22
CA THR A 48 9.24 12.57 -13.99
C THR A 48 9.00 11.08 -13.84
N THR A 49 7.74 10.66 -14.05
CA THR A 49 7.38 9.25 -14.01
C THR A 49 8.11 8.45 -15.08
N LYS A 50 8.67 7.33 -14.69
CA LYS A 50 9.38 6.40 -15.58
C LYS A 50 8.43 5.38 -16.20
N LYS A 51 7.39 5.02 -15.47
CA LYS A 51 6.39 4.00 -15.83
C LYS A 51 4.99 4.61 -15.80
N ALA A 52 4.12 4.14 -16.67
CA ALA A 52 2.70 4.46 -16.56
C ALA A 52 2.09 3.74 -15.35
N VAL A 53 1.18 4.43 -14.67
CA VAL A 53 0.48 3.93 -13.48
C VAL A 53 -1.01 4.15 -13.66
N ILE A 54 -1.80 3.15 -13.28
CA ILE A 54 -3.26 3.24 -13.21
C ILE A 54 -3.73 2.85 -11.81
N GLY A 55 -4.74 3.51 -11.30
CA GLY A 55 -5.31 3.16 -10.00
C GLY A 55 -6.47 4.04 -9.60
N MET A 56 -7.00 3.79 -8.42
CA MET A 56 -8.01 4.63 -7.78
C MET A 56 -7.33 5.68 -6.91
N GLY A 57 -7.77 6.92 -7.01
CA GLY A 57 -7.21 8.00 -6.21
C GLY A 57 -7.84 9.37 -6.49
N ILE A 58 -7.16 10.41 -6.05
CA ILE A 58 -7.51 11.82 -6.29
C ILE A 58 -6.28 12.57 -6.80
N VAL A 59 -6.49 13.66 -7.51
CA VAL A 59 -5.40 14.57 -7.90
C VAL A 59 -5.43 15.79 -6.99
N VAL A 60 -4.36 15.99 -6.23
CA VAL A 60 -4.21 17.11 -5.29
C VAL A 60 -3.05 17.99 -5.73
N ASP A 61 -3.32 19.24 -6.10
CA ASP A 61 -2.31 20.21 -6.56
C ASP A 61 -1.41 19.65 -7.69
N GLY A 62 -2.00 18.84 -8.59
CA GLY A 62 -1.29 18.18 -9.67
C GLY A 62 -0.55 16.90 -9.28
N TYR A 63 -0.56 16.52 -8.00
CA TYR A 63 0.01 15.25 -7.54
C TYR A 63 -1.06 14.13 -7.56
N PRO A 64 -0.84 13.00 -8.27
CA PRO A 64 -1.76 11.87 -8.27
C PRO A 64 -1.60 11.08 -6.96
N SER A 65 -2.50 11.30 -6.02
CA SER A 65 -2.55 10.62 -4.73
C SER A 65 -3.42 9.37 -4.83
N TYR A 66 -2.77 8.23 -4.99
CA TYR A 66 -3.44 6.94 -5.14
C TYR A 66 -3.88 6.34 -3.80
N PHE A 67 -4.99 5.62 -3.82
CA PHE A 67 -5.43 4.72 -2.74
C PHE A 67 -4.98 3.28 -2.99
N ASP A 68 -4.93 2.90 -4.27
CA ASP A 68 -4.30 1.72 -4.82
C ASP A 68 -3.86 2.01 -6.26
N CYS A 69 -2.80 1.37 -6.71
CA CYS A 69 -2.35 1.53 -8.09
C CYS A 69 -1.45 0.37 -8.54
N TYR A 70 -1.28 0.31 -9.86
CA TYR A 70 -0.42 -0.65 -10.55
C TYR A 70 0.44 0.10 -11.56
N ASN A 71 1.67 -0.34 -11.70
CA ASN A 71 2.46 0.07 -12.85
C ASN A 71 2.26 -0.86 -14.05
N GLU A 72 2.75 -0.46 -15.20
CA GLU A 72 2.65 -1.21 -16.45
C GLU A 72 3.40 -2.56 -16.47
N ASP A 73 4.28 -2.81 -15.49
CA ASP A 73 4.99 -4.08 -15.32
C ASP A 73 4.24 -5.06 -14.41
N GLY A 74 3.10 -4.65 -13.85
CA GLY A 74 2.25 -5.49 -13.00
C GLY A 74 2.56 -5.44 -11.50
N LEU A 75 3.47 -4.54 -11.05
CA LEU A 75 3.67 -4.31 -9.62
C LEU A 75 2.53 -3.44 -9.08
N GLY A 76 1.78 -3.98 -8.12
CA GLY A 76 0.65 -3.32 -7.48
C GLY A 76 0.92 -2.96 -6.02
N ILE A 77 0.29 -1.87 -5.56
CA ILE A 77 0.32 -1.43 -4.16
C ILE A 77 -1.05 -0.88 -3.77
N ALA A 78 -1.50 -1.20 -2.56
CA ALA A 78 -2.71 -0.65 -1.98
C ALA A 78 -2.46 -0.20 -0.54
N GLY A 79 -2.97 0.99 -0.20
CA GLY A 79 -2.93 1.55 1.14
C GLY A 79 -4.22 1.28 1.89
N LEU A 80 -4.14 0.78 3.11
CA LEU A 80 -5.28 0.49 3.98
C LEU A 80 -5.16 1.27 5.28
N ASN A 81 -6.30 1.66 5.84
CA ASN A 81 -6.33 2.47 7.05
C ASN A 81 -5.82 1.66 8.27
N PHE A 82 -4.84 2.24 9.00
CA PHE A 82 -4.14 1.62 10.13
C PHE A 82 -4.15 2.55 11.36
N PRO A 83 -5.34 3.04 11.77
CA PRO A 83 -5.46 4.01 12.85
C PRO A 83 -4.98 3.42 14.17
N HIS A 84 -4.43 4.29 15.03
CA HIS A 84 -3.87 3.99 16.35
C HIS A 84 -2.54 3.22 16.35
N PHE A 85 -2.16 2.60 15.23
CA PHE A 85 -0.92 1.84 15.09
C PHE A 85 0.14 2.57 14.26
N ALA A 86 -0.27 3.17 13.13
CA ALA A 86 0.65 3.89 12.25
C ALA A 86 1.36 5.03 13.00
N LYS A 87 2.70 5.08 12.89
CA LYS A 87 3.52 6.16 13.42
C LYS A 87 4.70 6.40 12.47
N PHE A 88 4.55 7.40 11.63
CA PHE A 88 5.62 7.88 10.75
C PHE A 88 6.60 8.76 11.52
N SER A 89 7.79 8.95 10.97
CA SER A 89 8.85 9.78 11.54
C SER A 89 8.43 11.26 11.58
N ASP A 90 8.85 11.98 12.60
CA ASP A 90 8.53 13.40 12.74
C ASP A 90 9.36 14.31 11.80
N GLY A 91 10.33 13.73 11.05
CA GLY A 91 11.13 14.44 10.07
C GLY A 91 12.07 13.52 9.29
N PRO A 92 12.82 14.08 8.32
CA PRO A 92 13.80 13.34 7.55
C PRO A 92 14.96 12.82 8.42
N ILE A 93 15.54 11.70 8.01
CA ILE A 93 16.70 11.06 8.64
C ILE A 93 17.86 11.09 7.66
N ASP A 94 19.02 11.58 8.08
CA ASP A 94 20.22 11.64 7.26
C ASP A 94 20.66 10.24 6.80
N GLY A 95 21.01 10.13 5.51
CA GLY A 95 21.44 8.88 4.89
C GLY A 95 20.30 7.92 4.55
N LYS A 96 19.04 8.29 4.79
CA LYS A 96 17.85 7.54 4.38
C LYS A 96 17.20 8.15 3.14
N ILE A 97 16.46 7.32 2.41
CA ILE A 97 15.50 7.76 1.42
C ILE A 97 14.27 8.24 2.17
N ASN A 98 14.11 9.57 2.29
CA ASN A 98 12.99 10.15 2.99
C ASN A 98 11.83 10.39 2.02
N LEU A 99 10.64 9.90 2.37
CA LEU A 99 9.41 10.06 1.61
C LEU A 99 8.32 10.57 2.55
N ALA A 100 7.49 11.50 2.10
CA ALA A 100 6.21 11.70 2.76
C ALA A 100 5.37 10.41 2.62
N SER A 101 4.58 10.08 3.64
CA SER A 101 3.89 8.78 3.68
C SER A 101 2.98 8.53 2.47
N TYR A 102 2.41 9.58 1.87
CA TYR A 102 1.58 9.49 0.66
C TYR A 102 2.40 9.22 -0.62
N GLU A 103 3.71 9.48 -0.61
CA GLU A 103 4.58 9.32 -1.78
C GLU A 103 5.01 7.88 -2.03
N ILE A 104 4.89 7.00 -1.03
CA ILE A 104 5.38 5.61 -1.13
C ILE A 104 4.77 4.86 -2.32
N MET A 105 3.52 5.11 -2.65
CA MET A 105 2.82 4.37 -3.70
C MET A 105 3.42 4.66 -5.08
N LEU A 106 3.59 5.93 -5.42
CA LEU A 106 4.26 6.32 -6.65
C LEU A 106 5.76 5.99 -6.62
N TRP A 107 6.42 6.16 -5.47
CA TRP A 107 7.83 5.81 -5.37
C TRP A 107 8.07 4.33 -5.65
N VAL A 108 7.23 3.43 -5.12
CA VAL A 108 7.29 1.99 -5.39
C VAL A 108 7.04 1.70 -6.87
N THR A 109 5.91 2.17 -7.40
CA THR A 109 5.50 1.84 -8.78
C THR A 109 6.38 2.47 -9.85
N GLN A 110 7.12 3.55 -9.53
CA GLN A 110 8.02 4.21 -10.47
C GLN A 110 9.42 3.61 -10.52
N ASN A 111 9.87 2.99 -9.44
CA ASN A 111 11.27 2.57 -9.34
C ASN A 111 11.47 1.06 -9.43
N PHE A 112 10.43 0.25 -9.24
CA PHE A 112 10.56 -1.20 -9.16
C PHE A 112 9.60 -1.93 -10.11
N THR A 113 9.96 -3.18 -10.40
CA THR A 113 9.17 -4.12 -11.19
C THR A 113 8.78 -5.32 -10.33
N HIS A 114 9.63 -5.70 -9.36
CA HIS A 114 9.44 -6.87 -8.52
C HIS A 114 9.37 -6.50 -7.03
N VAL A 115 8.56 -7.24 -6.29
CA VAL A 115 8.45 -7.11 -4.83
C VAL A 115 9.78 -7.35 -4.13
N SER A 116 10.61 -8.26 -4.63
CA SER A 116 11.94 -8.52 -4.08
C SER A 116 12.85 -7.28 -4.09
N GLU A 117 12.78 -6.46 -5.13
CA GLU A 117 13.51 -5.18 -5.23
C GLU A 117 12.99 -4.17 -4.20
N VAL A 118 11.67 -4.09 -4.04
CA VAL A 118 11.02 -3.22 -3.04
C VAL A 118 11.47 -3.60 -1.62
N LYS A 119 11.51 -4.91 -1.29
CA LYS A 119 11.96 -5.40 0.02
C LYS A 119 13.37 -4.90 0.37
N GLU A 120 14.30 -4.96 -0.58
CA GLU A 120 15.67 -4.48 -0.37
C GLU A 120 15.71 -2.96 -0.22
N ALA A 121 15.01 -2.22 -1.06
CA ALA A 121 15.01 -0.77 -1.04
C ALA A 121 14.38 -0.21 0.25
N LEU A 122 13.31 -0.82 0.76
CA LEU A 122 12.62 -0.41 1.98
C LEU A 122 13.51 -0.43 3.24
N LYS A 123 14.61 -1.21 3.25
CA LYS A 123 15.58 -1.21 4.36
C LYS A 123 16.22 0.17 4.59
N ASN A 124 16.27 0.99 3.54
CA ASN A 124 16.84 2.34 3.60
C ASN A 124 15.82 3.46 3.47
N VAL A 125 14.52 3.17 3.52
CA VAL A 125 13.44 4.17 3.45
C VAL A 125 13.08 4.66 4.84
N ASN A 126 12.72 5.93 4.93
CA ASN A 126 12.07 6.55 6.08
C ASN A 126 10.80 7.24 5.61
N LEU A 127 9.65 6.87 6.19
CA LEU A 127 8.38 7.52 5.92
C LEU A 127 8.15 8.63 6.93
N VAL A 128 7.98 9.85 6.42
CA VAL A 128 7.82 11.08 7.20
C VAL A 128 6.33 11.40 7.34
N ASN A 129 5.97 11.89 8.52
CA ASN A 129 4.63 12.37 8.85
C ASN A 129 4.39 13.75 8.21
N GLU A 130 4.33 13.79 6.90
CA GLU A 130 4.18 15.00 6.09
C GLU A 130 2.90 14.91 5.25
N ALA A 131 2.06 15.93 5.36
CA ALA A 131 0.82 16.02 4.59
C ALA A 131 1.11 16.53 3.16
N ILE A 132 0.24 16.15 2.21
CA ILE A 132 0.33 16.63 0.83
C ILE A 132 0.13 18.16 0.78
N ASN A 133 -0.83 18.67 1.55
CA ASN A 133 -1.05 20.09 1.80
C ASN A 133 -1.82 20.29 3.11
N THR A 134 -2.19 21.51 3.43
CA THR A 134 -2.88 21.86 4.68
C THR A 134 -4.35 21.41 4.76
N SER A 135 -4.95 21.01 3.64
CA SER A 135 -6.35 20.55 3.59
C SER A 135 -6.51 19.08 3.87
N PHE A 136 -5.44 18.30 3.77
CA PHE A 136 -5.44 16.84 3.99
C PHE A 136 -4.57 16.50 5.19
N ALA A 137 -5.14 15.78 6.14
CA ALA A 137 -4.36 15.18 7.21
C ALA A 137 -3.53 14.01 6.66
N VAL A 138 -2.42 13.70 7.34
CA VAL A 138 -1.64 12.50 7.04
C VAL A 138 -2.49 11.27 7.33
N ALA A 139 -2.73 10.46 6.31
CA ALA A 139 -3.49 9.22 6.46
C ALA A 139 -2.64 8.17 7.19
N PRO A 140 -3.16 7.58 8.29
CA PRO A 140 -2.46 6.51 9.00
C PRO A 140 -2.64 5.19 8.23
N LEU A 141 -1.71 4.90 7.33
CA LEU A 141 -1.80 3.74 6.44
C LEU A 141 -0.76 2.67 6.75
N HIS A 142 -1.05 1.46 6.31
CA HIS A 142 -0.12 0.38 6.00
C HIS A 142 -0.42 -0.15 4.60
N TRP A 143 0.47 -0.92 4.01
CA TRP A 143 0.37 -1.25 2.59
C TRP A 143 0.55 -2.74 2.34
N ILE A 144 -0.20 -3.25 1.36
CA ILE A 144 0.08 -4.51 0.68
C ILE A 144 0.67 -4.20 -0.69
N ILE A 145 1.78 -4.86 -1.03
CA ILE A 145 2.50 -4.72 -2.30
C ILE A 145 2.62 -6.11 -2.91
N SER A 146 2.29 -6.24 -4.18
CA SER A 146 2.24 -7.54 -4.85
C SER A 146 2.71 -7.45 -6.29
N ASP A 147 3.40 -8.51 -6.73
CA ASP A 147 3.66 -8.83 -8.14
C ASP A 147 3.16 -10.26 -8.46
N SER A 148 3.61 -10.82 -9.59
CA SER A 148 3.27 -12.19 -10.00
C SER A 148 3.75 -13.26 -9.02
N ASP A 149 4.86 -13.02 -8.34
CA ASP A 149 5.58 -14.05 -7.58
C ASP A 149 5.24 -14.02 -6.09
N GLU A 150 5.19 -12.82 -5.50
CA GLU A 150 5.02 -12.67 -4.06
C GLU A 150 4.20 -11.44 -3.66
N ALA A 151 3.84 -11.40 -2.38
CA ALA A 151 3.28 -10.21 -1.75
C ALA A 151 3.97 -9.93 -0.42
N ILE A 152 3.99 -8.64 -0.06
CA ILE A 152 4.51 -8.17 1.23
C ILE A 152 3.55 -7.18 1.86
N ILE A 153 3.62 -7.12 3.19
CA ILE A 153 2.96 -6.10 3.98
C ILE A 153 4.02 -5.14 4.53
N VAL A 154 3.77 -3.86 4.40
CA VAL A 154 4.62 -2.78 4.94
C VAL A 154 3.87 -2.04 6.02
N GLU A 155 4.38 -2.09 7.24
CA GLU A 155 3.84 -1.37 8.38
C GLU A 155 4.90 -0.45 8.99
N VAL A 156 4.49 0.75 9.39
CA VAL A 156 5.31 1.66 10.19
C VAL A 156 4.56 1.97 11.45
N SER A 157 5.04 1.43 12.57
CA SER A 157 4.33 1.54 13.84
C SER A 157 5.20 2.07 14.96
N LYS A 158 4.56 2.58 16.00
CA LYS A 158 5.25 3.02 17.21
C LYS A 158 6.01 1.88 17.90
N GLN A 159 5.52 0.65 17.77
CA GLN A 159 6.05 -0.52 18.46
C GLN A 159 7.39 -0.99 17.90
N TYR A 160 7.55 -0.97 16.56
CA TYR A 160 8.72 -1.58 15.90
C TYR A 160 9.28 -0.75 14.72
N GLY A 161 8.79 0.47 14.51
CA GLY A 161 9.20 1.28 13.35
C GLY A 161 8.69 0.68 12.02
N MET A 162 9.48 0.80 10.97
CA MET A 162 9.17 0.17 9.68
C MET A 162 9.47 -1.32 9.72
N LYS A 163 8.51 -2.13 9.34
CA LYS A 163 8.63 -3.57 9.22
C LYS A 163 7.99 -4.07 7.93
N VAL A 164 8.67 -5.01 7.30
CA VAL A 164 8.20 -5.69 6.09
C VAL A 164 7.95 -7.15 6.44
N PHE A 165 6.77 -7.65 6.09
CA PHE A 165 6.37 -9.03 6.30
C PHE A 165 6.14 -9.71 4.97
N ASP A 166 6.54 -10.96 4.82
CA ASP A 166 6.13 -11.79 3.69
C ASP A 166 4.66 -12.18 3.88
N ASP A 167 3.83 -11.86 2.90
CA ASP A 167 2.41 -12.20 2.94
C ASP A 167 2.13 -13.46 2.12
N LYS A 168 2.08 -14.59 2.80
CA LYS A 168 1.75 -15.89 2.21
C LYS A 168 0.25 -16.16 2.11
N VAL A 169 -0.56 -15.34 2.77
CA VAL A 169 -2.02 -15.47 2.80
C VAL A 169 -2.66 -14.66 1.67
N GLY A 170 -2.03 -13.57 1.28
CA GLY A 170 -2.51 -12.66 0.24
C GLY A 170 -3.65 -11.77 0.73
N VAL A 171 -3.70 -11.42 2.02
CA VAL A 171 -4.78 -10.61 2.58
C VAL A 171 -4.24 -9.61 3.59
N LEU A 172 -4.63 -8.35 3.42
CA LEU A 172 -4.46 -7.31 4.42
C LEU A 172 -5.80 -6.63 4.69
N THR A 173 -6.13 -6.43 5.97
CA THR A 173 -7.29 -5.62 6.37
C THR A 173 -6.82 -4.32 7.03
N ASN A 174 -7.69 -3.63 7.77
CA ASN A 174 -7.31 -2.48 8.61
C ASN A 174 -6.61 -2.95 9.90
N SER A 175 -6.61 -2.11 10.95
CA SER A 175 -6.11 -2.49 12.29
C SER A 175 -6.76 -3.77 12.82
N PRO A 176 -6.07 -4.56 13.66
CA PRO A 176 -4.73 -4.34 14.22
C PRO A 176 -3.59 -4.72 13.26
N ASP A 177 -2.35 -4.82 13.78
CA ASP A 177 -1.17 -5.15 12.98
C ASP A 177 -1.22 -6.55 12.35
N PHE A 178 -0.40 -6.75 11.32
CA PHE A 178 -0.42 -7.96 10.50
C PHE A 178 -0.08 -9.24 11.29
N ASN A 179 0.83 -9.17 12.26
CA ASN A 179 1.13 -10.34 13.09
C ASN A 179 -0.08 -10.79 13.90
N TRP A 180 -0.85 -9.84 14.43
CA TRP A 180 -2.10 -10.15 15.13
C TRP A 180 -3.10 -10.78 14.18
N GLN A 181 -3.25 -10.23 12.96
CA GLN A 181 -4.15 -10.77 11.94
C GLN A 181 -3.80 -12.22 11.60
N LEU A 182 -2.51 -12.53 11.38
CA LEU A 182 -2.04 -13.89 11.14
C LEU A 182 -2.32 -14.84 12.31
N THR A 183 -2.09 -14.37 13.54
CA THR A 183 -2.36 -15.17 14.74
C THR A 183 -3.86 -15.45 14.87
N ASN A 184 -4.69 -14.43 14.65
CA ASN A 184 -6.15 -14.57 14.73
C ASN A 184 -6.70 -15.49 13.64
N LEU A 185 -6.08 -15.55 12.46
CA LEU A 185 -6.47 -16.47 11.39
C LEU A 185 -6.45 -17.94 11.86
N GLY A 186 -5.55 -18.28 12.78
CA GLY A 186 -5.49 -19.61 13.39
C GLY A 186 -6.80 -20.05 14.05
N ASN A 187 -7.63 -19.12 14.51
CA ASN A 187 -8.94 -19.41 15.11
C ASN A 187 -9.97 -19.90 14.08
N TYR A 188 -9.69 -19.72 12.80
CA TYR A 188 -10.63 -20.01 11.70
C TYR A 188 -10.20 -21.19 10.84
N THR A 189 -9.14 -21.91 11.21
CA THR A 189 -8.61 -23.05 10.43
C THR A 189 -9.58 -24.21 10.31
N GLY A 190 -10.58 -24.30 11.21
CA GLY A 190 -11.66 -25.31 11.14
C GLY A 190 -12.84 -24.94 10.25
N LEU A 191 -12.85 -23.73 9.66
CA LEU A 191 -13.94 -23.32 8.78
C LEU A 191 -13.83 -24.03 7.42
N SER A 192 -14.99 -24.41 6.90
CA SER A 192 -15.13 -25.07 5.61
C SER A 192 -16.32 -24.47 4.86
N PRO A 193 -16.26 -24.37 3.52
CA PRO A 193 -17.40 -23.89 2.74
C PRO A 193 -18.68 -24.72 2.97
N HIS A 194 -18.55 -25.97 3.41
CA HIS A 194 -19.67 -26.86 3.70
C HIS A 194 -20.36 -26.56 5.04
N LEU A 195 -19.69 -25.87 5.97
CA LEU A 195 -20.27 -25.52 7.27
C LEU A 195 -21.23 -24.31 7.20
N SER A 196 -21.10 -23.47 6.19
CA SER A 196 -21.97 -22.31 6.02
C SER A 196 -23.41 -22.68 5.66
N LEU A 197 -23.66 -23.91 5.24
CA LEU A 197 -24.99 -24.43 4.87
C LEU A 197 -25.80 -24.94 6.08
N ILE A 198 -25.23 -25.00 7.28
CA ILE A 198 -25.87 -25.54 8.47
C ILE A 198 -26.76 -24.49 9.17
N HIS A 199 -26.63 -23.22 8.80
CA HIS A 199 -27.30 -22.10 9.47
C HIS A 199 -28.32 -21.37 8.58
N ILE A 200 -28.78 -21.99 7.52
CA ILE A 200 -29.87 -21.47 6.66
C ILE A 200 -31.15 -22.25 6.93
#